data_8aa6f61e8dc88cfe3cce33bdcaaebbef
#
_entry.id   8aa6f61e8dc88cfe3cce33bdcaaebbef
#
_cell.length_a   1.000
_cell.length_b   1.000
_cell.length_c   1.000
_cell.angle_alpha   90.00
_cell.angle_beta   90.00
_cell.angle_gamma   90.00
#
_symmetry.space_group_name_H-M   'P 1'
#
loop_
_entity.id
_entity.type
_entity.pdbx_description
1 polymer ?
#
loop_
_entity_poly.entity_id
_entity_poly.type
_entity_poly.pdbx_seq_one_letter_code
_entity_poly.pdbx_strand_id
1 'polypeptide(L)'
;MVGFRTNDYFASRKTAEESACALERVIRYYKLHWKCDRVMLIGYSRGADILPFMASRLPPDLRASTSVVALLGLEPTIDFRYHASWIPFYHPKEIQYAVKPELEKLRGMRILCVYGEKEKDTLCRSLDPHLATAVPEPGSHHFAGRYTSVADVILGAAGQPRKSE
;
A
#
# COMPACT_ATOMS: atom_id res chain seq x y z
N MET A 1 -0.85 14.23 -7.93
CA MET A 1 -0.69 13.22 -6.86
C MET A 1 -1.26 13.78 -5.56
N VAL A 2 -1.95 12.95 -4.78
CA VAL A 2 -2.47 13.29 -3.45
C VAL A 2 -1.73 12.45 -2.42
N GLY A 3 -1.23 13.08 -1.38
CA GLY A 3 -0.55 12.39 -0.29
C GLY A 3 -1.46 12.23 0.93
N PHE A 4 -1.47 11.03 1.51
CA PHE A 4 -2.12 10.75 2.77
C PHE A 4 -1.08 10.85 3.90
N ARG A 5 -1.27 11.79 4.83
CA ARG A 5 -0.31 11.99 5.94
C ARG A 5 -0.52 10.91 7.00
N THR A 6 0.07 9.74 6.77
CA THR A 6 -0.14 8.54 7.60
C THR A 6 0.17 8.77 9.07
N ASN A 7 1.26 9.44 9.40
CA ASN A 7 1.66 9.66 10.80
C ASN A 7 0.63 10.49 11.56
N ASP A 8 0.10 11.55 10.94
CA ASP A 8 -0.92 12.40 11.55
C ASP A 8 -2.26 11.66 11.64
N TYR A 9 -2.64 10.94 10.59
CA TYR A 9 -3.90 10.21 10.53
C TYR A 9 -3.95 9.08 11.57
N PHE A 10 -2.85 8.34 11.75
CA PHE A 10 -2.71 7.24 12.69
C PHE A 10 -2.13 7.65 14.05
N ALA A 11 -2.04 8.96 14.36
CA ALA A 11 -1.68 9.44 15.70
C ALA A 11 -2.63 8.90 16.79
N SER A 12 -3.90 8.70 16.45
CA SER A 12 -4.84 7.88 17.23
C SER A 12 -5.08 6.55 16.51
N ARG A 13 -5.40 5.50 17.29
CA ARG A 13 -5.74 4.19 16.71
C ARG A 13 -6.97 4.32 15.80
N LYS A 14 -6.86 3.72 14.61
CA LYS A 14 -7.94 3.62 13.63
C LYS A 14 -8.34 2.16 13.44
N THR A 15 -9.51 1.94 12.87
CA THR A 15 -9.90 0.64 12.33
C THR A 15 -9.57 0.56 10.84
N ALA A 16 -9.56 -0.66 10.31
CA ALA A 16 -9.42 -0.87 8.87
C ALA A 16 -10.58 -0.22 8.10
N GLU A 17 -11.79 -0.29 8.66
CA GLU A 17 -13.02 0.27 8.11
C GLU A 17 -12.99 1.80 8.06
N GLU A 18 -12.59 2.46 9.16
CA GLU A 18 -12.41 3.92 9.20
C GLU A 18 -11.38 4.37 8.16
N SER A 19 -10.28 3.63 8.05
CA SER A 19 -9.21 3.93 7.11
C SER A 19 -9.65 3.77 5.66
N ALA A 20 -10.40 2.72 5.35
CA ALA A 20 -10.98 2.48 4.03
C ALA A 20 -11.99 3.59 3.65
N CYS A 21 -12.86 3.98 4.58
CA CYS A 21 -13.81 5.06 4.37
C CYS A 21 -13.11 6.40 4.09
N ALA A 22 -12.00 6.68 4.80
CA ALA A 22 -11.21 7.88 4.54
C ALA A 22 -10.58 7.85 3.14
N LEU A 23 -10.00 6.70 2.72
CA LEU A 23 -9.44 6.52 1.38
C LEU A 23 -10.52 6.68 0.30
N GLU A 24 -11.69 6.07 0.48
CA GLU A 24 -12.82 6.20 -0.44
C GLU A 24 -13.21 7.66 -0.67
N ARG A 25 -13.37 8.44 0.40
CA ARG A 25 -13.71 9.86 0.32
C ARG A 25 -12.68 10.65 -0.48
N VAL A 26 -11.39 10.40 -0.24
CA VAL A 26 -10.29 11.04 -0.96
C VAL A 26 -10.35 10.67 -2.45
N ILE A 27 -10.50 9.40 -2.79
CA ILE A 27 -10.57 8.95 -4.19
C ILE A 27 -11.76 9.60 -4.89
N ARG A 28 -12.98 9.53 -4.31
CA ARG A 28 -14.20 10.10 -4.91
C ARG A 28 -14.07 11.59 -5.13
N TYR A 29 -13.54 12.32 -4.13
CA TYR A 29 -13.33 13.76 -4.22
C TYR A 29 -12.42 14.12 -5.40
N TYR A 30 -11.23 13.51 -5.49
CA TYR A 30 -10.28 13.86 -6.54
C TYR A 30 -10.63 13.30 -7.91
N LYS A 31 -11.30 12.15 -8.00
CA LYS A 31 -11.86 11.68 -9.29
C LYS A 31 -12.83 12.70 -9.88
N LEU A 32 -13.70 13.26 -9.05
CA LEU A 32 -14.66 14.28 -9.47
C LEU A 32 -13.95 15.58 -9.89
N HIS A 33 -13.08 16.11 -9.03
CA HIS A 33 -12.43 17.40 -9.26
C HIS A 33 -11.42 17.40 -10.40
N TRP A 34 -10.71 16.31 -10.60
CA TRP A 34 -9.72 16.18 -11.66
C TRP A 34 -10.26 15.50 -12.92
N LYS A 35 -11.55 15.11 -12.90
CA LYS A 35 -12.21 14.42 -14.02
C LYS A 35 -11.40 13.23 -14.52
N CYS A 36 -10.88 12.41 -13.58
CA CYS A 36 -10.09 11.23 -13.90
C CYS A 36 -10.87 9.94 -13.66
N ASP A 37 -10.77 9.00 -14.61
CA ASP A 37 -11.50 7.72 -14.54
C ASP A 37 -10.72 6.66 -13.78
N ARG A 38 -9.40 6.76 -13.74
CA ARG A 38 -8.52 5.74 -13.15
C ARG A 38 -7.65 6.35 -12.05
N VAL A 39 -7.33 5.51 -11.07
CA VAL A 39 -6.45 5.86 -9.95
C VAL A 39 -5.36 4.81 -9.79
N MET A 40 -4.23 5.23 -9.25
CA MET A 40 -3.19 4.35 -8.74
C MET A 40 -3.14 4.51 -7.22
N LEU A 41 -3.10 3.41 -6.50
CA LEU A 41 -2.92 3.41 -5.05
C LEU A 41 -1.48 3.02 -4.75
N ILE A 42 -0.76 3.90 -4.06
CA ILE A 42 0.66 3.70 -3.78
C ILE A 42 0.85 3.83 -2.27
N GLY A 43 1.39 2.78 -1.65
CA GLY A 43 1.80 2.78 -0.26
C GLY A 43 3.31 2.61 -0.15
N TYR A 44 3.95 3.37 0.76
CA TYR A 44 5.37 3.23 1.07
C TYR A 44 5.54 2.96 2.56
N SER A 45 6.40 1.99 2.90
CA SER A 45 6.67 1.63 4.29
C SER A 45 5.36 1.31 5.04
N ARG A 46 5.10 1.91 6.18
CA ARG A 46 3.82 1.81 6.90
C ARG A 46 2.59 2.02 5.98
N GLY A 47 2.70 2.89 4.97
CA GLY A 47 1.65 3.08 3.98
C GLY A 47 1.42 1.85 3.10
N ALA A 48 2.47 1.09 2.82
CA ALA A 48 2.36 -0.18 2.12
C ALA A 48 1.64 -1.24 2.96
N ASP A 49 1.91 -1.29 4.27
CA ASP A 49 1.33 -2.28 5.18
C ASP A 49 -0.15 -2.05 5.44
N ILE A 50 -0.58 -0.78 5.48
CA ILE A 50 -1.97 -0.39 5.72
C ILE A 50 -2.82 -0.46 4.45
N LEU A 51 -2.24 -0.16 3.29
CA LEU A 51 -2.99 -0.04 2.04
C LEU A 51 -3.80 -1.29 1.66
N PRO A 52 -3.34 -2.54 1.87
CA PRO A 52 -4.15 -3.73 1.63
C PRO A 52 -5.46 -3.75 2.41
N PHE A 53 -5.45 -3.33 3.68
CA PHE A 53 -6.65 -3.27 4.51
C PHE A 53 -7.64 -2.20 4.02
N MET A 54 -7.13 -1.09 3.51
CA MET A 54 -7.96 -0.04 2.94
C MET A 54 -8.53 -0.46 1.58
N ALA A 55 -7.69 -0.99 0.69
CA ALA A 55 -8.05 -1.34 -0.67
C ALA A 55 -9.05 -2.51 -0.73
N SER A 56 -8.92 -3.51 0.17
CA SER A 56 -9.83 -4.66 0.23
C SER A 56 -11.27 -4.29 0.59
N ARG A 57 -11.46 -3.14 1.23
CA ARG A 57 -12.76 -2.62 1.67
C ARG A 57 -13.33 -1.53 0.76
N LEU A 58 -12.62 -1.16 -0.30
CA LEU A 58 -13.15 -0.21 -1.27
C LEU A 58 -14.37 -0.78 -2.01
N PRO A 59 -15.37 0.04 -2.31
CA PRO A 59 -16.49 -0.34 -3.18
C PRO A 59 -16.02 -0.89 -4.53
N PRO A 60 -16.82 -1.80 -5.16
CA PRO A 60 -16.45 -2.44 -6.42
C PRO A 60 -16.10 -1.46 -7.56
N ASP A 61 -16.81 -0.34 -7.66
CA ASP A 61 -16.57 0.71 -8.66
C ASP A 61 -15.19 1.35 -8.50
N LEU A 62 -14.74 1.59 -7.27
CA LEU A 62 -13.42 2.14 -6.99
C LEU A 62 -12.32 1.10 -7.20
N ARG A 63 -12.54 -0.15 -6.82
CA ARG A 63 -11.61 -1.23 -7.15
C ARG A 63 -11.47 -1.42 -8.65
N ALA A 64 -12.58 -1.35 -9.39
CA ALA A 64 -12.59 -1.43 -10.85
C ALA A 64 -11.83 -0.26 -11.51
N SER A 65 -11.88 0.94 -10.94
CA SER A 65 -11.15 2.11 -11.43
C SER A 65 -9.68 2.16 -11.00
N THR A 66 -9.25 1.28 -10.07
CA THR A 66 -7.85 1.21 -9.63
C THR A 66 -7.01 0.46 -10.66
N SER A 67 -6.00 1.13 -11.24
CA SER A 67 -5.13 0.54 -12.27
C SER A 67 -4.02 -0.33 -11.68
N VAL A 68 -3.50 0.03 -10.52
CA VAL A 68 -2.47 -0.71 -9.79
C VAL A 68 -2.54 -0.37 -8.31
N VAL A 69 -2.25 -1.36 -7.47
CA VAL A 69 -1.92 -1.21 -6.05
C VAL A 69 -0.43 -1.47 -5.90
N ALA A 70 0.35 -0.42 -5.69
CA ALA A 70 1.80 -0.50 -5.54
C ALA A 70 2.17 -0.42 -4.05
N LEU A 71 2.89 -1.42 -3.59
CA LEU A 71 3.32 -1.60 -2.20
C LEU A 71 4.85 -1.57 -2.16
N LEU A 72 5.41 -0.55 -1.49
CA LEU A 72 6.84 -0.28 -1.49
C LEU A 72 7.41 -0.51 -0.09
N GLY A 73 8.29 -1.50 0.07
CA GLY A 73 8.84 -1.90 1.37
C GLY A 73 7.77 -2.48 2.29
N LEU A 74 7.06 -3.50 1.81
CA LEU A 74 5.94 -4.13 2.52
C LEU A 74 6.45 -5.06 3.63
N GLU A 75 5.91 -4.89 4.84
CA GLU A 75 6.16 -5.74 5.99
C GLU A 75 5.04 -6.78 6.22
N PRO A 76 5.30 -7.86 6.98
CA PRO A 76 4.31 -8.93 7.20
C PRO A 76 3.18 -8.55 8.15
N THR A 77 3.40 -7.56 9.03
CA THR A 77 2.42 -7.15 10.06
C THR A 77 2.36 -5.64 10.23
N ILE A 78 1.24 -5.13 10.74
CA ILE A 78 1.02 -3.70 11.01
C ILE A 78 0.19 -3.45 12.28
N ASP A 79 0.46 -2.37 12.99
CA ASP A 79 -0.45 -1.77 13.97
C ASP A 79 -1.08 -0.49 13.39
N PHE A 80 -2.41 -0.36 13.53
CA PHE A 80 -3.17 0.82 13.06
C PHE A 80 -3.04 2.04 13.99
N ARG A 81 -2.00 2.07 14.81
CA ARG A 81 -1.62 3.23 15.60
C ARG A 81 -0.15 3.58 15.35
N TYR A 82 0.12 4.83 15.07
CA TYR A 82 1.50 5.31 15.02
C TYR A 82 2.06 5.44 16.44
N HIS A 83 3.19 4.77 16.67
CA HIS A 83 3.91 4.86 17.94
C HIS A 83 5.18 5.69 17.74
N ALA A 84 5.29 6.81 18.47
CA ALA A 84 6.51 7.60 18.49
C ALA A 84 7.55 6.86 19.36
N SER A 85 8.39 6.05 18.74
CA SER A 85 9.42 5.23 19.41
C SER A 85 10.45 6.05 20.22
N TRP A 86 10.49 7.38 20.03
CA TRP A 86 11.37 8.29 20.75
C TRP A 86 10.84 8.76 22.13
N ILE A 87 9.60 8.38 22.53
CA ILE A 87 9.06 8.71 23.83
C ILE A 87 9.59 7.70 24.86
N PRO A 88 10.48 8.10 25.80
CA PRO A 88 11.01 7.20 26.82
C PRO A 88 9.86 6.63 27.68
N PHE A 89 9.97 5.36 28.04
CA PHE A 89 9.01 4.65 28.92
C PHE A 89 7.58 4.50 28.39
N TYR A 90 7.31 4.89 27.14
CA TYR A 90 6.01 4.67 26.52
C TYR A 90 6.02 3.37 25.71
N HIS A 91 5.47 2.30 26.31
CA HIS A 91 5.30 0.98 25.67
C HIS A 91 3.82 0.66 25.55
N PRO A 92 3.10 1.26 24.59
CA PRO A 92 1.70 0.92 24.37
C PRO A 92 1.59 -0.54 23.92
N LYS A 93 0.51 -1.20 24.34
CA LYS A 93 0.22 -2.55 23.85
C LYS A 93 0.01 -2.50 22.33
N GLU A 94 0.93 -3.07 21.57
CA GLU A 94 0.82 -3.20 20.12
C GLU A 94 -0.17 -4.31 19.76
N ILE A 95 -1.02 -4.03 18.79
CA ILE A 95 -1.90 -5.02 18.20
C ILE A 95 -1.42 -5.22 16.77
N GLN A 96 -0.79 -6.35 16.51
CA GLN A 96 -0.27 -6.69 15.20
C GLN A 96 -1.32 -7.39 14.36
N TYR A 97 -1.54 -6.88 13.16
CA TYR A 97 -2.44 -7.44 12.16
C TYR A 97 -1.60 -8.00 11.00
N ALA A 98 -1.87 -9.25 10.61
CA ALA A 98 -1.20 -9.87 9.47
C ALA A 98 -1.67 -9.23 8.15
N VAL A 99 -0.72 -8.84 7.30
CA VAL A 99 -0.97 -8.15 6.03
C VAL A 99 -1.39 -9.12 4.93
N LYS A 100 -0.80 -10.33 4.89
CA LYS A 100 -1.05 -11.32 3.84
C LYS A 100 -2.52 -11.68 3.63
N PRO A 101 -3.34 -11.92 4.68
CA PRO A 101 -4.77 -12.21 4.48
C PRO A 101 -5.56 -11.08 3.81
N GLU A 102 -5.16 -9.83 4.01
CA GLU A 102 -5.80 -8.69 3.35
C GLU A 102 -5.38 -8.58 1.87
N LEU A 103 -4.12 -8.92 1.55
CA LEU A 103 -3.67 -9.00 0.16
C LEU A 103 -4.43 -10.07 -0.63
N GLU A 104 -4.72 -11.23 -0.02
CA GLU A 104 -5.49 -12.30 -0.67
C GLU A 104 -6.90 -11.85 -1.09
N LYS A 105 -7.50 -10.89 -0.38
CA LYS A 105 -8.79 -10.28 -0.75
C LYS A 105 -8.70 -9.37 -1.97
N LEU A 106 -7.50 -9.03 -2.42
CA LEU A 106 -7.25 -8.19 -3.61
C LEU A 106 -6.99 -9.01 -4.88
N ARG A 107 -7.18 -10.34 -4.85
CA ARG A 107 -7.06 -11.17 -6.07
C ARG A 107 -7.92 -10.59 -7.19
N GLY A 108 -7.38 -10.63 -8.42
CA GLY A 108 -7.99 -9.98 -9.60
C GLY A 108 -7.62 -8.49 -9.74
N MET A 109 -7.03 -7.85 -8.72
CA MET A 109 -6.41 -6.53 -8.87
C MET A 109 -4.94 -6.67 -9.26
N ARG A 110 -4.39 -5.68 -9.96
CA ARG A 110 -2.96 -5.64 -10.22
C ARG A 110 -2.23 -5.14 -8.99
N ILE A 111 -1.44 -6.01 -8.36
CA ILE A 111 -0.61 -5.70 -7.21
C ILE A 111 0.85 -5.72 -7.62
N LEU A 112 1.56 -4.65 -7.31
CA LEU A 112 3.00 -4.51 -7.48
C LEU A 112 3.64 -4.40 -6.11
N CYS A 113 4.59 -5.29 -5.79
CA CYS A 113 5.31 -5.27 -4.53
C CYS A 113 6.79 -4.97 -4.81
N VAL A 114 7.23 -3.75 -4.53
CA VAL A 114 8.62 -3.31 -4.73
C VAL A 114 9.35 -3.33 -3.40
N TYR A 115 10.54 -3.92 -3.38
CA TYR A 115 11.33 -4.06 -2.17
C TYR A 115 12.83 -3.88 -2.44
N GLY A 116 13.56 -3.40 -1.45
CA GLY A 116 15.01 -3.32 -1.54
C GLY A 116 15.66 -4.69 -1.44
N GLU A 117 16.63 -5.00 -2.30
CA GLU A 117 17.32 -6.30 -2.31
C GLU A 117 17.91 -6.70 -0.96
N LYS A 118 18.28 -5.71 -0.11
CA LYS A 118 18.83 -5.91 1.22
C LYS A 118 17.78 -6.05 2.33
N GLU A 119 16.49 -5.86 2.02
CA GLU A 119 15.39 -6.07 2.97
C GLU A 119 15.17 -7.58 3.16
N LYS A 120 15.48 -8.09 4.36
CA LYS A 120 15.38 -9.53 4.67
C LYS A 120 13.95 -9.94 5.03
N ASP A 121 13.23 -9.06 5.72
CA ASP A 121 11.95 -9.38 6.35
C ASP A 121 10.73 -8.89 5.54
N THR A 122 10.95 -8.45 4.29
CA THR A 122 9.87 -8.00 3.43
C THR A 122 8.92 -9.14 3.05
N LEU A 123 7.61 -8.88 3.13
CA LEU A 123 6.58 -9.82 2.69
C LEU A 123 6.63 -10.07 1.17
N CYS A 124 7.12 -9.11 0.36
CA CYS A 124 7.18 -9.21 -1.11
C CYS A 124 7.85 -10.49 -1.62
N ARG A 125 8.88 -10.99 -0.92
CA ARG A 125 9.63 -12.19 -1.34
C ARG A 125 8.84 -13.49 -1.23
N SER A 126 7.82 -13.53 -0.38
CA SER A 126 7.02 -14.72 -0.07
C SER A 126 5.61 -14.68 -0.62
N LEU A 127 5.30 -13.68 -1.45
CA LEU A 127 3.99 -13.58 -2.10
C LEU A 127 3.89 -14.55 -3.28
N ASP A 128 2.69 -15.10 -3.45
CA ASP A 128 2.32 -15.86 -4.63
C ASP A 128 2.47 -14.99 -5.90
N PRO A 129 3.25 -15.41 -6.92
CA PRO A 129 3.39 -14.66 -8.18
C PRO A 129 2.07 -14.44 -8.94
N HIS A 130 1.04 -15.26 -8.68
CA HIS A 130 -0.30 -15.05 -9.22
C HIS A 130 -1.08 -13.98 -8.46
N LEU A 131 -0.69 -13.65 -7.23
CA LEU A 131 -1.30 -12.59 -6.44
C LEU A 131 -0.64 -11.24 -6.71
N ALA A 132 0.69 -11.17 -6.71
CA ALA A 132 1.44 -9.92 -6.82
C ALA A 132 2.72 -10.09 -7.65
N THR A 133 3.07 -9.07 -8.41
CA THR A 133 4.37 -8.98 -9.08
C THR A 133 5.38 -8.40 -8.09
N ALA A 134 6.36 -9.20 -7.67
CA ALA A 134 7.44 -8.75 -6.81
C ALA A 134 8.61 -8.21 -7.65
N VAL A 135 9.08 -7.00 -7.33
CA VAL A 135 10.17 -6.33 -8.04
C VAL A 135 11.25 -5.92 -7.05
N PRO A 136 12.45 -6.51 -7.14
CA PRO A 136 13.59 -6.07 -6.35
C PRO A 136 14.18 -4.77 -6.93
N GLU A 137 14.54 -3.85 -6.04
CA GLU A 137 15.31 -2.64 -6.36
C GLU A 137 16.62 -2.63 -5.55
N PRO A 138 17.70 -2.08 -6.09
CA PRO A 138 18.97 -1.99 -5.36
C PRO A 138 18.84 -1.27 -4.01
N GLY A 139 19.56 -1.73 -3.00
CA GLY A 139 19.61 -1.12 -1.68
C GLY A 139 18.68 -1.75 -0.65
N SER A 140 18.36 -0.97 0.38
CA SER A 140 17.48 -1.35 1.48
C SER A 140 16.11 -0.65 1.32
N HIS A 141 15.40 -0.45 2.40
CA HIS A 141 14.07 0.18 2.48
C HIS A 141 13.91 1.51 1.71
N HIS A 142 15.00 2.25 1.48
CA HIS A 142 15.03 3.50 0.73
C HIS A 142 15.51 3.35 -0.73
N PHE A 143 15.61 2.12 -1.27
CA PHE A 143 15.94 1.81 -2.67
C PHE A 143 17.22 2.49 -3.18
N ALA A 144 18.22 2.72 -2.30
CA ALA A 144 19.42 3.49 -2.58
C ALA A 144 19.14 4.86 -3.24
N GLY A 145 18.01 5.48 -2.95
CA GLY A 145 17.59 6.76 -3.54
C GLY A 145 17.08 6.68 -4.98
N ARG A 146 16.88 5.49 -5.55
CA ARG A 146 16.47 5.27 -6.95
C ARG A 146 14.96 5.48 -7.16
N TYR A 147 14.42 6.56 -6.64
CA TYR A 147 12.96 6.79 -6.68
C TYR A 147 12.41 6.97 -8.10
N THR A 148 13.21 7.45 -9.05
CA THR A 148 12.81 7.53 -10.46
C THR A 148 12.59 6.13 -11.04
N SER A 149 13.51 5.19 -10.80
CA SER A 149 13.36 3.78 -11.22
C SER A 149 12.08 3.16 -10.66
N VAL A 150 11.83 3.36 -9.36
CA VAL A 150 10.60 2.90 -8.70
C VAL A 150 9.35 3.50 -9.35
N ALA A 151 9.38 4.81 -9.67
CA ALA A 151 8.26 5.47 -10.34
C ALA A 151 8.02 4.90 -11.75
N ASP A 152 9.07 4.63 -12.53
CA ASP A 152 8.97 4.05 -13.86
C ASP A 152 8.36 2.64 -13.82
N VAL A 153 8.75 1.82 -12.82
CA VAL A 153 8.17 0.50 -12.60
C VAL A 153 6.67 0.58 -12.29
N ILE A 154 6.26 1.53 -11.44
CA ILE A 154 4.84 1.72 -11.10
C ILE A 154 4.03 2.20 -12.31
N LEU A 155 4.54 3.18 -13.05
CA LEU A 155 3.88 3.72 -14.25
C LEU A 155 3.78 2.67 -15.33
N GLY A 156 4.83 1.88 -15.56
CA GLY A 156 4.83 0.77 -16.47
C GLY A 156 3.76 -0.27 -16.12
N ALA A 157 3.66 -0.63 -14.85
CA ALA A 157 2.62 -1.55 -14.37
C ALA A 157 1.21 -0.99 -14.55
N ALA A 158 1.00 0.30 -14.33
CA ALA A 158 -0.31 0.94 -14.47
C ALA A 158 -0.79 1.05 -15.93
N GLY A 159 0.13 1.17 -16.89
CA GLY A 159 -0.16 1.30 -18.34
C GLY A 159 -0.51 -0.02 -19.02
N GLN A 160 -0.19 -1.17 -18.44
CA GLN A 160 -0.47 -2.46 -19.07
C GLN A 160 -1.97 -2.80 -19.04
N PRO A 161 -2.51 -3.52 -20.06
CA PRO A 161 -3.86 -4.06 -19.98
C PRO A 161 -3.98 -5.06 -18.81
N ARG A 162 -5.17 -5.17 -18.20
CA ARG A 162 -5.41 -6.22 -17.19
C ARG A 162 -5.27 -7.58 -17.83
N LYS A 163 -4.59 -8.52 -17.16
CA LYS A 163 -4.64 -9.93 -17.57
C LYS A 163 -6.11 -10.37 -17.45
N SER A 164 -6.71 -10.80 -18.57
CA SER A 164 -7.97 -11.54 -18.54
C SER A 164 -7.71 -12.89 -17.88
N GLU A 165 -8.47 -13.22 -16.86
CA GLU A 165 -8.54 -14.59 -16.32
C GLU A 165 -9.13 -15.53 -17.34
#